data_3a862f979cbb4b72253ed9f4b8026f28
#
_entry.id   3a862f979cbb4b72253ed9f4b8026f28
#
_cell.length_a   1.000
_cell.length_b   1.000
_cell.length_c   1.000
_cell.angle_alpha   90.00
_cell.angle_beta   90.00
_cell.angle_gamma   90.00
#
_symmetry.space_group_name_H-M   'P 1'
#
loop_
_entity.id
_entity.type
_entity.pdbx_description
1 polymer ?
#
loop_
_entity_poly.entity_id
_entity_poly.type
_entity_poly.pdbx_seq_one_letter_code
_entity_poly.pdbx_strand_id
1 'polypeptide(L)'
;MATKKRLGGFSKIHVAKLKADNTFETPIPVTGAKEVEAELSYEQVQFYADNAMDYSDFVFNGGEGTLTVSGLTMTEYNTLFGSTVEKGGVLVKSTDIAPELALLFERKKLGTQDRVLYALYACKFAPPTISAKTMEGGIEEETVELKFTVRELPAGEVFYMV
;
A
#
# COMPACT_ATOMS: atom_id res chain seq x y z
N MET A 1 3.80 -25.32 -23.86
CA MET A 1 3.83 -25.38 -22.37
C MET A 1 2.72 -24.51 -21.80
N ALA A 2 2.04 -25.00 -20.79
CA ALA A 2 1.05 -24.19 -20.09
C ALA A 2 1.75 -23.07 -19.31
N THR A 3 1.30 -21.83 -19.46
CA THR A 3 1.82 -20.69 -18.72
C THR A 3 1.48 -20.83 -17.25
N LYS A 4 2.48 -20.83 -16.39
CA LYS A 4 2.28 -20.92 -14.94
C LYS A 4 1.80 -19.55 -14.42
N LYS A 5 0.54 -19.49 -14.01
CA LYS A 5 -0.13 -18.26 -13.54
C LYS A 5 -0.23 -18.16 -12.02
N ARG A 6 0.00 -19.26 -11.30
CA ARG A 6 -0.20 -19.28 -9.85
C ARG A 6 0.88 -18.51 -9.14
N LEU A 7 0.44 -17.57 -8.31
CA LEU A 7 1.30 -16.74 -7.49
C LEU A 7 1.14 -17.16 -6.02
N GLY A 8 2.23 -17.07 -5.29
CA GLY A 8 2.24 -17.31 -3.85
C GLY A 8 3.37 -16.53 -3.22
N GLY A 9 3.29 -16.39 -1.90
CA GLY A 9 4.29 -15.64 -1.17
C GLY A 9 4.19 -14.14 -1.42
N PHE A 10 4.93 -13.43 -0.60
CA PHE A 10 4.92 -11.98 -0.57
C PHE A 10 6.18 -11.57 0.18
N SER A 11 6.96 -10.72 -0.40
CA SER A 11 8.25 -10.35 0.18
C SER A 11 8.77 -9.02 -0.35
N LYS A 12 9.83 -8.54 0.28
CA LYS A 12 10.60 -7.37 -0.13
C LYS A 12 9.76 -6.11 -0.28
N ILE A 13 8.95 -5.81 0.74
CA ILE A 13 8.22 -4.55 0.76
C ILE A 13 9.16 -3.38 0.90
N HIS A 14 8.99 -2.41 0.01
CA HIS A 14 9.69 -1.15 0.04
C HIS A 14 8.70 -0.01 -0.17
N VAL A 15 9.03 1.14 0.35
CA VAL A 15 8.29 2.37 0.09
C VAL A 15 9.25 3.42 -0.45
N ALA A 16 8.79 4.23 -1.39
CA ALA A 16 9.57 5.31 -1.97
C ALA A 16 8.76 6.59 -1.97
N LYS A 17 9.30 7.67 -1.41
CA LYS A 17 8.61 8.95 -1.38
C LYS A 17 8.47 9.55 -2.77
N LEU A 18 7.29 10.07 -3.06
CA LEU A 18 7.02 10.79 -4.29
C LEU A 18 7.52 12.24 -4.16
N LYS A 19 8.34 12.66 -5.12
CA LYS A 19 8.82 14.03 -5.21
C LYS A 19 7.83 14.92 -5.94
N ALA A 20 8.02 16.23 -5.81
CA ALA A 20 7.17 17.22 -6.47
C ALA A 20 7.18 17.13 -8.00
N ASP A 21 8.26 16.62 -8.60
CA ASP A 21 8.38 16.40 -10.04
C ASP A 21 7.83 15.05 -10.53
N ASN A 22 7.09 14.35 -9.68
CA ASN A 22 6.51 13.02 -9.92
C ASN A 22 7.54 11.90 -10.11
N THR A 23 8.77 12.11 -9.68
CA THR A 23 9.78 11.05 -9.55
C THR A 23 9.80 10.54 -8.12
N PHE A 24 10.51 9.44 -7.88
CA PHE A 24 10.57 8.80 -6.58
C PHE A 24 11.96 8.89 -5.97
N GLU A 25 12.03 9.00 -4.66
CA GLU A 25 13.27 8.87 -3.91
C GLU A 25 13.70 7.40 -3.85
N THR A 26 14.90 7.15 -3.32
CA THR A 26 15.40 5.79 -3.12
C THR A 26 14.44 4.98 -2.25
N PRO A 27 14.03 3.77 -2.68
CA PRO A 27 13.15 2.93 -1.87
C PRO A 27 13.77 2.55 -0.53
N ILE A 28 12.93 2.57 0.49
CA ILE A 28 13.29 2.20 1.87
C ILE A 28 12.56 0.91 2.22
N PRO A 29 13.26 -0.15 2.71
CA PRO A 29 12.61 -1.38 3.07
C PRO A 29 11.73 -1.22 4.31
N VAL A 30 10.57 -1.88 4.28
CA VAL A 30 9.67 -2.02 5.43
C VAL A 30 9.76 -3.46 5.89
N THR A 31 10.32 -3.67 7.08
CA THR A 31 10.53 -5.00 7.64
C THR A 31 9.32 -5.48 8.42
N GLY A 32 9.19 -6.81 8.54
CA GLY A 32 8.12 -7.43 9.33
C GLY A 32 6.74 -7.40 8.69
N ALA A 33 6.66 -7.14 7.40
CA ALA A 33 5.38 -7.15 6.68
C ALA A 33 4.87 -8.59 6.51
N LYS A 34 3.60 -8.80 6.78
CA LYS A 34 2.95 -10.11 6.73
C LYS A 34 1.94 -10.24 5.61
N GLU A 35 1.20 -9.17 5.34
CA GLU A 35 0.14 -9.18 4.37
C GLU A 35 -0.05 -7.78 3.79
N VAL A 36 -0.39 -7.73 2.51
CA VAL A 36 -0.86 -6.51 1.87
C VAL A 36 -2.11 -6.82 1.08
N GLU A 37 -3.08 -5.94 1.17
CA GLU A 37 -4.31 -5.99 0.41
C GLU A 37 -4.59 -4.61 -0.14
N ALA A 38 -4.91 -4.53 -1.42
CA ALA A 38 -5.28 -3.27 -2.05
C ALA A 38 -6.44 -3.51 -3.00
N GLU A 39 -7.47 -2.71 -2.87
CA GLU A 39 -8.65 -2.74 -3.72
C GLU A 39 -8.71 -1.44 -4.50
N LEU A 40 -8.67 -1.54 -5.83
CA LEU A 40 -8.86 -0.42 -6.72
C LEU A 40 -10.36 -0.28 -7.02
N SER A 41 -10.88 0.90 -6.80
CA SER A 41 -12.30 1.19 -6.92
C SER A 41 -12.62 1.78 -8.30
N TYR A 42 -13.62 1.20 -8.95
CA TYR A 42 -14.08 1.67 -10.27
C TYR A 42 -15.57 1.95 -10.21
N GLU A 43 -15.96 3.11 -10.73
CA GLU A 43 -17.34 3.49 -10.85
C GLU A 43 -17.85 3.16 -12.25
N GLN A 44 -18.99 2.48 -12.32
CA GLN A 44 -19.62 2.18 -13.59
C GLN A 44 -20.42 3.38 -14.08
N VAL A 45 -20.12 3.82 -15.30
CA VAL A 45 -20.81 4.91 -15.97
C VAL A 45 -21.61 4.34 -17.13
N GLN A 46 -22.90 4.68 -17.19
CA GLN A 46 -23.80 4.23 -18.24
C GLN A 46 -24.60 5.40 -18.80
N PHE A 47 -24.69 5.47 -20.11
CA PHE A 47 -25.54 6.43 -20.80
C PHE A 47 -26.55 5.69 -21.68
N TYR A 48 -27.76 6.23 -21.79
CA TYR A 48 -28.84 5.65 -22.54
C TYR A 48 -29.27 6.60 -23.67
N ALA A 49 -29.54 6.01 -24.86
CA ALA A 49 -30.08 6.70 -25.98
C ALA A 49 -31.16 5.79 -26.60
N ASP A 50 -32.29 6.38 -27.06
CA ASP A 50 -33.41 5.65 -27.67
C ASP A 50 -33.89 4.46 -26.84
N ASN A 51 -33.97 4.61 -25.51
CA ASN A 51 -34.38 3.58 -24.56
C ASN A 51 -33.44 2.35 -24.51
N ALA A 52 -32.25 2.47 -25.04
CA ALA A 52 -31.21 1.44 -24.97
C ALA A 52 -29.92 1.99 -24.40
N MET A 53 -29.13 1.13 -23.79
CA MET A 53 -27.82 1.50 -23.28
C MET A 53 -26.87 1.75 -24.47
N ASP A 54 -26.45 3.00 -24.63
CA ASP A 54 -25.56 3.45 -25.70
C ASP A 54 -24.09 3.40 -25.31
N TYR A 55 -23.78 3.66 -24.04
CA TYR A 55 -22.43 3.72 -23.53
C TYR A 55 -22.33 3.15 -22.12
N SER A 56 -21.31 2.32 -21.89
CA SER A 56 -21.01 1.80 -20.58
C SER A 56 -19.50 1.69 -20.40
N ASP A 57 -18.98 2.17 -19.27
CA ASP A 57 -17.56 2.10 -18.96
C ASP A 57 -17.33 2.09 -17.44
N PHE A 58 -16.11 1.73 -17.07
CA PHE A 58 -15.65 1.80 -15.69
C PHE A 58 -14.58 2.88 -15.56
N VAL A 59 -14.78 3.78 -14.61
CA VAL A 59 -13.87 4.90 -14.35
C VAL A 59 -13.21 4.70 -12.99
N PHE A 60 -11.88 4.84 -12.93
CA PHE A 60 -11.14 4.70 -11.69
C PHE A 60 -11.54 5.79 -10.69
N ASN A 61 -11.88 5.37 -9.48
CA ASN A 61 -12.37 6.24 -8.41
C ASN A 61 -11.56 6.10 -7.11
N GLY A 62 -10.24 6.02 -7.23
CA GLY A 62 -9.37 5.83 -6.09
C GLY A 62 -9.24 4.36 -5.68
N GLY A 63 -8.61 4.12 -4.56
CA GLY A 63 -8.46 2.79 -4.00
C GLY A 63 -8.13 2.87 -2.52
N GLU A 64 -8.30 1.75 -1.86
CA GLU A 64 -7.98 1.59 -0.44
C GLU A 64 -7.26 0.28 -0.23
N GLY A 65 -6.46 0.21 0.81
CA GLY A 65 -5.78 -1.01 1.15
C GLY A 65 -5.35 -1.06 2.60
N THR A 66 -4.82 -2.22 2.97
CA THR A 66 -4.31 -2.48 4.31
C THR A 66 -2.98 -3.22 4.20
N LEU A 67 -1.99 -2.73 4.93
CA LEU A 67 -0.70 -3.39 5.08
C LEU A 67 -0.57 -3.86 6.53
N THR A 68 -0.41 -5.15 6.73
CA THR A 68 -0.24 -5.75 8.05
C THR A 68 1.24 -5.99 8.31
N VAL A 69 1.73 -5.44 9.41
CA VAL A 69 3.13 -5.56 9.83
C VAL A 69 3.20 -6.08 11.27
N SER A 70 4.34 -6.65 11.62
CA SER A 70 4.56 -7.14 13.00
C SER A 70 4.77 -6.03 14.02
N GLY A 71 5.15 -4.86 13.56
CA GLY A 71 5.37 -3.67 14.38
C GLY A 71 5.97 -2.55 13.55
N LEU A 72 6.12 -1.38 14.15
CA LEU A 72 6.67 -0.20 13.47
C LEU A 72 7.85 0.35 14.25
N THR A 73 8.90 0.73 13.53
CA THR A 73 10.04 1.45 14.07
C THR A 73 9.79 2.96 14.03
N MET A 74 10.61 3.72 14.75
CA MET A 74 10.53 5.19 14.73
C MET A 74 10.78 5.75 13.33
N THR A 75 11.71 5.16 12.59
CA THR A 75 12.00 5.57 11.21
C THR A 75 10.79 5.33 10.30
N GLU A 76 10.10 4.21 10.48
CA GLU A 76 8.89 3.89 9.72
C GLU A 76 7.74 4.86 10.01
N TYR A 77 7.56 5.28 11.26
CA TYR A 77 6.60 6.33 11.60
C TYR A 77 6.88 7.63 10.86
N ASN A 78 8.15 8.04 10.84
CA ASN A 78 8.55 9.25 10.10
C ASN A 78 8.32 9.09 8.59
N THR A 79 8.72 7.96 8.03
CA THR A 79 8.63 7.71 6.59
C THR A 79 7.18 7.57 6.10
N LEU A 80 6.36 6.83 6.83
CA LEU A 80 4.99 6.49 6.40
C LEU A 80 3.97 7.58 6.74
N PHE A 81 4.11 8.21 7.90
CA PHE A 81 3.08 9.11 8.42
C PHE A 81 3.53 10.56 8.54
N GLY A 82 4.79 10.84 8.28
CA GLY A 82 5.33 12.19 8.45
C GLY A 82 5.48 12.64 9.91
N SER A 83 5.51 11.71 10.85
CA SER A 83 5.68 11.99 12.27
C SER A 83 7.09 12.47 12.59
N THR A 84 7.22 13.27 13.62
CA THR A 84 8.51 13.82 14.04
C THR A 84 9.25 12.85 14.96
N VAL A 85 10.52 12.59 14.67
CA VAL A 85 11.39 11.82 15.57
C VAL A 85 12.23 12.82 16.36
N GLU A 86 12.03 12.88 17.66
CA GLU A 86 12.80 13.77 18.54
C GLU A 86 13.03 13.15 19.91
N LYS A 87 14.13 13.53 20.57
CA LYS A 87 14.46 13.09 21.93
C LYS A 87 14.39 11.58 22.16
N GLY A 88 14.73 10.80 21.13
CA GLY A 88 14.72 9.35 21.19
C GLY A 88 13.32 8.72 21.12
N GLY A 89 12.33 9.47 20.66
CA GLY A 89 10.95 9.00 20.52
C GLY A 89 10.25 9.57 19.31
N VAL A 90 9.04 9.14 19.08
CA VAL A 90 8.18 9.62 18.00
C VAL A 90 7.08 10.49 18.57
N LEU A 91 6.95 11.70 18.04
CA LEU A 91 5.85 12.61 18.38
C LEU A 91 4.90 12.68 17.21
N VAL A 92 3.67 12.25 17.44
CA VAL A 92 2.58 12.31 16.44
C VAL A 92 1.72 13.52 16.74
N LYS A 93 1.58 14.40 15.75
CA LYS A 93 0.78 15.63 15.87
C LYS A 93 -0.42 15.55 14.95
N SER A 94 -1.51 16.18 15.31
CA SER A 94 -2.70 16.29 14.46
C SER A 94 -2.44 17.05 13.16
N THR A 95 -1.36 17.84 13.12
CA THR A 95 -0.94 18.63 11.97
C THR A 95 0.03 17.88 11.05
N ASP A 96 0.43 16.66 11.41
CA ASP A 96 1.32 15.86 10.57
C ASP A 96 0.66 15.53 9.25
N ILE A 97 1.43 15.67 8.16
CA ILE A 97 0.98 15.35 6.82
C ILE A 97 1.73 14.11 6.35
N ALA A 98 1.00 13.03 6.10
CA ALA A 98 1.58 11.82 5.57
C ALA A 98 2.05 12.05 4.14
N PRO A 99 3.30 11.68 3.79
CA PRO A 99 3.77 11.81 2.42
C PRO A 99 3.11 10.78 1.51
N GLU A 100 3.06 11.10 0.22
CA GLU A 100 2.67 10.12 -0.78
C GLU A 100 3.86 9.21 -1.09
N LEU A 101 3.60 7.91 -1.11
CA LEU A 101 4.61 6.89 -1.26
C LEU A 101 4.24 5.92 -2.38
N ALA A 102 5.24 5.44 -3.11
CA ALA A 102 5.07 4.23 -3.91
C ALA A 102 5.25 3.02 -3.00
N LEU A 103 4.33 2.08 -3.10
CA LEU A 103 4.41 0.81 -2.38
C LEU A 103 4.89 -0.26 -3.34
N LEU A 104 6.03 -0.85 -3.03
CA LEU A 104 6.70 -1.84 -3.86
C LEU A 104 6.76 -3.17 -3.13
N PHE A 105 6.41 -4.25 -3.81
CA PHE A 105 6.55 -5.60 -3.26
C PHE A 105 6.67 -6.62 -4.38
N GLU A 106 7.07 -7.84 -4.03
CA GLU A 106 7.18 -8.93 -4.99
C GLU A 106 6.38 -10.17 -4.56
N ARG A 107 5.92 -10.91 -5.56
CA ARG A 107 5.30 -12.22 -5.37
C ARG A 107 6.04 -13.25 -6.20
N LYS A 108 6.12 -14.47 -5.71
CA LYS A 108 6.78 -15.57 -6.40
C LYS A 108 5.78 -16.33 -7.27
N LYS A 109 6.20 -16.68 -8.49
CA LYS A 109 5.45 -17.65 -9.30
C LYS A 109 5.69 -19.04 -8.76
N LEU A 110 4.61 -19.75 -8.44
CA LEU A 110 4.70 -21.09 -7.89
C LEU A 110 5.26 -22.08 -8.91
N GLY A 111 6.22 -22.90 -8.46
CA GLY A 111 6.86 -23.88 -9.29
C GLY A 111 7.94 -23.36 -10.23
N THR A 112 8.36 -22.10 -10.06
CA THR A 112 9.48 -21.48 -10.77
C THR A 112 10.30 -20.60 -9.82
N GLN A 113 11.41 -20.07 -10.31
CA GLN A 113 12.18 -19.06 -9.59
C GLN A 113 11.78 -17.64 -9.98
N ASP A 114 10.85 -17.50 -10.91
CA ASP A 114 10.41 -16.20 -11.40
C ASP A 114 9.59 -15.45 -10.35
N ARG A 115 9.65 -14.13 -10.41
CA ARG A 115 8.97 -13.25 -9.51
C ARG A 115 8.17 -12.22 -10.28
N VAL A 116 7.11 -11.73 -9.65
CA VAL A 116 6.30 -10.64 -10.19
C VAL A 116 6.45 -9.45 -9.25
N LEU A 117 6.86 -8.33 -9.79
CA LEU A 117 7.05 -7.10 -9.04
C LEU A 117 5.81 -6.22 -9.18
N TYR A 118 5.37 -5.65 -8.07
CA TYR A 118 4.22 -4.77 -8.02
C TYR A 118 4.63 -3.39 -7.50
N ALA A 119 4.10 -2.37 -8.11
CA ALA A 119 4.28 -0.98 -7.68
C ALA A 119 2.95 -0.24 -7.71
N LEU A 120 2.49 0.22 -6.55
CA LEU A 120 1.38 1.15 -6.42
C LEU A 120 1.95 2.55 -6.29
N TYR A 121 1.65 3.43 -7.23
CA TYR A 121 2.42 4.67 -7.38
C TYR A 121 2.15 5.75 -6.36
N ALA A 122 0.94 5.91 -5.90
CA ALA A 122 0.62 7.02 -4.99
C ALA A 122 -0.27 6.53 -3.85
N CYS A 123 0.36 6.04 -2.82
CA CYS A 123 -0.28 5.57 -1.60
C CYS A 123 -0.05 6.56 -0.47
N LYS A 124 -1.05 6.74 0.37
CA LYS A 124 -0.96 7.58 1.55
C LYS A 124 -1.45 6.79 2.75
N PHE A 125 -0.58 6.62 3.73
CA PHE A 125 -0.85 5.80 4.91
C PHE A 125 -1.43 6.61 6.05
N ALA A 126 -2.34 6.02 6.80
CA ALA A 126 -2.87 6.57 8.03
C ALA A 126 -2.20 5.92 9.24
N PRO A 127 -1.95 6.69 10.32
CA PRO A 127 -1.42 6.11 11.56
C PRO A 127 -2.32 4.99 12.09
N PRO A 128 -1.70 3.92 12.65
CA PRO A 128 -2.47 2.78 13.15
C PRO A 128 -3.22 3.09 14.43
N THR A 129 -4.20 2.26 14.73
CA THR A 129 -4.87 2.26 16.02
C THR A 129 -3.90 1.78 17.10
N ILE A 130 -3.88 2.48 18.23
CA ILE A 130 -3.10 2.07 19.39
C ILE A 130 -3.94 1.10 20.21
N SER A 131 -3.48 -0.13 20.32
CA SER A 131 -4.12 -1.14 21.17
C SER A 131 -3.05 -1.97 21.88
N ALA A 132 -3.38 -2.40 23.07
CA ALA A 132 -2.50 -3.25 23.85
C ALA A 132 -3.36 -4.13 24.76
N LYS A 133 -2.92 -5.34 24.95
CA LYS A 133 -3.58 -6.27 25.90
C LYS A 133 -2.54 -7.03 26.70
N THR A 134 -2.97 -7.49 27.88
CA THR A 134 -2.13 -8.31 28.75
C THR A 134 -1.95 -9.70 28.15
N MET A 135 -0.75 -10.26 28.24
CA MET A 135 -0.53 -11.66 27.90
C MET A 135 -1.15 -12.57 28.94
N GLU A 136 -2.01 -13.48 28.48
CA GLU A 136 -2.63 -14.49 29.32
C GLU A 136 -2.35 -15.89 28.75
N GLY A 137 -1.74 -16.76 29.55
CA GLY A 137 -1.58 -18.17 29.20
C GLY A 137 -0.60 -18.52 28.11
N GLY A 138 0.10 -17.55 27.52
CA GLY A 138 1.08 -17.78 26.46
C GLY A 138 1.43 -16.52 25.71
N ILE A 139 2.37 -16.63 24.76
CA ILE A 139 2.78 -15.52 23.91
C ILE A 139 1.90 -15.52 22.66
N GLU A 140 1.11 -14.47 22.50
CA GLU A 140 0.35 -14.23 21.28
C GLU A 140 1.01 -13.09 20.49
N GLU A 141 1.12 -13.26 19.19
CA GLU A 141 1.63 -12.21 18.33
C GLU A 141 0.56 -11.17 18.07
N GLU A 142 0.89 -9.91 18.33
CA GLU A 142 0.07 -8.79 17.95
C GLU A 142 0.61 -8.17 16.67
N THR A 143 -0.27 -7.94 15.71
CA THR A 143 0.07 -7.29 14.45
C THR A 143 -0.52 -5.90 14.37
N VAL A 144 0.07 -5.07 13.53
CA VAL A 144 -0.40 -3.70 13.29
C VAL A 144 -0.93 -3.60 11.88
N GLU A 145 -2.14 -3.12 11.74
CA GLU A 145 -2.76 -2.87 10.44
C GLU A 145 -2.64 -1.41 10.07
N LEU A 146 -2.06 -1.15 8.91
CA LEU A 146 -1.91 0.19 8.35
C LEU A 146 -2.87 0.35 7.18
N LYS A 147 -3.80 1.27 7.31
CA LYS A 147 -4.71 1.61 6.23
C LYS A 147 -4.05 2.63 5.31
N PHE A 148 -4.25 2.45 4.02
CA PHE A 148 -3.75 3.40 3.02
C PHE A 148 -4.77 3.63 1.93
N THR A 149 -4.66 4.78 1.28
CA THR A 149 -5.43 5.11 0.10
C THR A 149 -4.51 5.09 -1.12
N VAL A 150 -5.08 4.78 -2.28
CA VAL A 150 -4.38 4.77 -3.55
C VAL A 150 -5.01 5.81 -4.46
N ARG A 151 -4.19 6.63 -5.09
CA ARG A 151 -4.66 7.56 -6.11
C ARG A 151 -3.82 7.43 -7.38
N GLU A 152 -4.30 8.01 -8.45
CA GLU A 152 -3.56 8.08 -9.70
C GLU A 152 -2.52 9.22 -9.67
N LEU A 153 -1.44 9.05 -10.43
CA LEU A 153 -0.51 10.14 -10.73
C LEU A 153 -1.15 11.10 -11.75
N PRO A 154 -0.62 12.33 -11.90
CA PRO A 154 -1.14 13.30 -12.88
C PRO A 154 -1.25 12.77 -14.31
N ALA A 155 -0.39 11.82 -14.69
CA ALA A 155 -0.46 11.14 -15.99
C ALA A 155 -1.51 10.02 -16.06
N GLY A 156 -2.21 9.74 -14.96
CA GLY A 156 -3.21 8.68 -14.89
C GLY A 156 -2.68 7.32 -14.43
N GLU A 157 -1.40 7.22 -14.12
CA GLU A 157 -0.78 5.97 -13.70
C GLU A 157 -1.17 5.62 -12.26
N VAL A 158 -1.61 4.38 -12.05
CA VAL A 158 -2.05 3.89 -10.74
C VAL A 158 -1.14 2.79 -10.24
N PHE A 159 -0.84 1.81 -11.09
CA PHE A 159 -0.23 0.57 -10.68
C PHE A 159 0.58 -0.02 -11.83
N TYR A 160 1.70 -0.63 -11.50
CA TYR A 160 2.55 -1.31 -12.47
C TYR A 160 2.91 -2.71 -11.97
N MET A 161 2.94 -3.65 -12.87
CA MET A 161 3.30 -5.03 -12.59
C MET A 161 4.26 -5.55 -13.66
N VAL A 162 5.33 -6.18 -13.26
CA VAL A 162 6.32 -6.75 -14.20
C VAL A 162 6.86 -8.09 -13.70
#